data_ea9265d37b7274bcefa92837a4638fe2
#
_entry.id   ea9265d37b7274bcefa92837a4638fe2
#
_cell.length_a   1.000
_cell.length_b   1.000
_cell.length_c   1.000
_cell.angle_alpha   90.00
_cell.angle_beta   90.00
_cell.angle_gamma   90.00
#
_symmetry.space_group_name_H-M   'P 1'
#
loop_
_entity.id
_entity.type
_entity.pdbx_description
1 polymer ?
#
loop_
_entity_poly.entity_id
_entity_poly.type
_entity_poly.pdbx_seq_one_letter_code
_entity_poly.pdbx_strand_id
1 'polypeptide(L)'
;MQRITSFSVDHDFIGEGMYISRIDGDIVTYDLRTRKPNMGDYMDNITMHSVEHMFATYVRNSAIGDKVIYFGPMGCRTGFYLLVRDVEPTKVAEIVRETLSKIIGHDGEMFGNTRKECGNYKELSLDAAKAEAKRYVEFIEEGKSDFSYPNS
;
A
#
# COMPACT_ATOMS: atom_id res chain seq x y z
N MET A 1 -27.75 -5.85 10.51
CA MET A 1 -26.32 -6.20 10.48
C MET A 1 -25.49 -4.91 10.33
N GLN A 2 -24.45 -4.80 11.11
CA GLN A 2 -23.60 -3.62 11.03
C GLN A 2 -22.65 -3.73 9.82
N ARG A 3 -22.53 -2.63 9.08
CA ARG A 3 -21.66 -2.58 7.89
C ARG A 3 -20.18 -2.53 8.32
N ILE A 4 -19.32 -3.28 7.67
CA ILE A 4 -17.87 -3.20 7.94
C ILE A 4 -17.31 -1.89 7.36
N THR A 5 -16.21 -1.41 7.94
CA THR A 5 -15.62 -0.09 7.61
C THR A 5 -15.33 0.07 6.12
N SER A 6 -14.77 -0.95 5.48
CA SER A 6 -14.42 -0.87 4.07
C SER A 6 -15.62 -0.73 3.14
N PHE A 7 -16.81 -1.14 3.58
CA PHE A 7 -18.05 -0.99 2.79
C PHE A 7 -18.74 0.36 3.04
N SER A 8 -18.30 1.11 4.06
CA SER A 8 -18.90 2.39 4.44
C SER A 8 -18.33 3.56 3.63
N VAL A 9 -17.22 3.36 2.93
CA VAL A 9 -16.59 4.38 2.08
C VAL A 9 -17.26 4.36 0.71
N ASP A 10 -17.58 5.53 0.18
CA ASP A 10 -18.17 5.62 -1.16
C ASP A 10 -17.10 5.51 -2.23
N HIS A 11 -17.02 4.36 -2.89
CA HIS A 11 -16.00 4.05 -3.87
C HIS A 11 -16.14 4.85 -5.17
N ASP A 12 -17.27 5.49 -5.40
CA ASP A 12 -17.44 6.38 -6.57
C ASP A 12 -16.62 7.66 -6.44
N PHE A 13 -16.25 8.04 -5.21
CA PHE A 13 -15.51 9.27 -4.94
C PHE A 13 -14.04 9.07 -4.57
N ILE A 14 -13.58 7.82 -4.46
CA ILE A 14 -12.18 7.53 -4.12
C ILE A 14 -11.34 7.53 -5.39
N GLY A 15 -10.25 8.33 -5.39
CA GLY A 15 -9.22 8.26 -6.41
C GLY A 15 -7.94 7.62 -5.86
N GLU A 16 -6.92 7.56 -6.70
CA GLU A 16 -5.59 7.14 -6.28
C GLU A 16 -5.06 8.10 -5.21
N GLY A 17 -4.37 7.58 -4.23
CA GLY A 17 -3.86 8.38 -3.13
C GLY A 17 -3.66 7.56 -1.86
N MET A 18 -3.61 8.27 -0.74
CA MET A 18 -3.45 7.69 0.59
C MET A 18 -4.48 8.29 1.53
N TYR A 19 -5.20 7.42 2.23
CA TYR A 19 -6.28 7.84 3.12
C TYR A 19 -6.20 7.10 4.45
N ILE A 20 -6.72 7.74 5.52
CA ILE A 20 -6.94 7.05 6.79
C ILE A 20 -8.29 6.32 6.69
N SER A 21 -8.24 5.00 6.75
CA SER A 21 -9.42 4.16 6.67
C SER A 21 -10.07 3.99 8.04
N ARG A 22 -9.24 3.75 9.08
CA ARG A 22 -9.74 3.43 10.41
C ARG A 22 -8.68 3.70 11.47
N ILE A 23 -9.13 4.11 12.66
CA ILE A 23 -8.28 4.31 13.82
C ILE A 23 -8.77 3.41 14.94
N ASP A 24 -7.88 2.58 15.49
CA ASP A 24 -8.16 1.68 16.59
C ASP A 24 -7.11 1.89 17.69
N GLY A 25 -7.42 2.80 18.63
CA GLY A 25 -6.47 3.20 19.66
C GLY A 25 -5.26 3.90 19.05
N ASP A 26 -4.07 3.33 19.23
CA ASP A 26 -2.84 3.84 18.65
C ASP A 26 -2.50 3.23 17.27
N ILE A 27 -3.39 2.37 16.74
CA ILE A 27 -3.22 1.73 15.43
C ILE A 27 -4.05 2.47 14.39
N VAL A 28 -3.42 2.85 13.29
CA VAL A 28 -4.09 3.48 12.16
C VAL A 28 -3.97 2.57 10.94
N THR A 29 -5.12 2.32 10.29
CA THR A 29 -5.18 1.60 9.02
C THR A 29 -5.22 2.61 7.90
N TYR A 30 -4.21 2.57 7.03
CA TYR A 30 -4.14 3.41 5.85
C TYR A 30 -4.62 2.66 4.62
N ASP A 31 -5.41 3.33 3.81
CA ASP A 31 -5.84 2.89 2.48
C ASP A 31 -4.85 3.47 1.48
N LEU A 32 -3.99 2.61 0.92
CA LEU A 32 -3.04 3.00 -0.11
C LEU A 32 -3.65 2.61 -1.46
N ARG A 33 -4.37 3.55 -2.05
CA ARG A 33 -5.15 3.31 -3.27
C ARG A 33 -4.30 3.57 -4.50
N THR A 34 -3.89 2.51 -5.18
CA THR A 34 -3.01 2.61 -6.35
C THR A 34 -3.78 2.70 -7.67
N ARG A 35 -5.03 2.27 -7.68
CA ARG A 35 -5.89 2.28 -8.85
C ARG A 35 -7.24 2.87 -8.50
N LYS A 36 -7.86 3.56 -9.45
CA LYS A 36 -9.20 4.11 -9.25
C LYS A 36 -10.23 2.98 -9.25
N PRO A 37 -11.10 2.91 -8.21
CA PRO A 37 -12.11 1.85 -8.12
C PRO A 37 -13.09 1.85 -9.29
N ASN A 38 -13.49 0.66 -9.72
CA ASN A 38 -14.56 0.43 -10.69
C ASN A 38 -14.34 1.01 -12.08
N MET A 39 -13.09 1.26 -12.48
CA MET A 39 -12.77 1.81 -13.80
C MET A 39 -12.19 0.76 -14.76
N GLY A 40 -12.19 -0.51 -14.36
CA GLY A 40 -11.66 -1.59 -15.20
C GLY A 40 -10.14 -1.69 -15.24
N ASP A 41 -9.42 -0.80 -14.57
CA ASP A 41 -7.96 -0.79 -14.52
C ASP A 41 -7.49 -1.36 -13.18
N TYR A 42 -7.53 -2.68 -13.07
CA TYR A 42 -7.16 -3.38 -11.84
C TYR A 42 -5.75 -3.96 -11.94
N MET A 43 -5.07 -4.04 -10.80
CA MET A 43 -3.80 -4.76 -10.74
C MET A 43 -4.04 -6.25 -11.03
N ASP A 44 -3.16 -6.87 -11.81
CA ASP A 44 -3.16 -8.32 -11.91
C ASP A 44 -2.56 -8.94 -10.64
N ASN A 45 -2.70 -10.24 -10.48
CA ASN A 45 -2.23 -10.93 -9.27
C ASN A 45 -0.72 -10.85 -9.12
N ILE A 46 0.02 -10.91 -10.23
CA ILE A 46 1.49 -10.80 -10.20
C ILE A 46 1.91 -9.43 -9.69
N THR A 47 1.27 -8.36 -10.17
CA THR A 47 1.56 -7.00 -9.71
C THR A 47 1.28 -6.84 -8.22
N MET A 48 0.10 -7.26 -7.76
CA MET A 48 -0.25 -7.18 -6.33
C MET A 48 0.72 -7.93 -5.45
N HIS A 49 1.01 -9.18 -5.80
CA HIS A 49 1.90 -10.05 -5.05
C HIS A 49 3.32 -9.47 -4.98
N SER A 50 3.78 -8.94 -6.11
CA SER A 50 5.12 -8.37 -6.22
C SER A 50 5.27 -7.08 -5.41
N VAL A 51 4.29 -6.18 -5.47
CA VAL A 51 4.28 -4.96 -4.65
C VAL A 51 4.22 -5.33 -3.17
N GLU A 52 3.42 -6.32 -2.80
CA GLU A 52 3.34 -6.78 -1.40
C GLU A 52 4.72 -7.17 -0.87
N HIS A 53 5.45 -8.03 -1.59
CA HIS A 53 6.78 -8.47 -1.16
C HIS A 53 7.77 -7.32 -1.04
N MET A 54 7.84 -6.48 -2.05
CA MET A 54 8.80 -5.39 -2.10
C MET A 54 8.47 -4.32 -1.05
N PHE A 55 7.22 -3.91 -0.98
CA PHE A 55 6.80 -2.86 -0.06
C PHE A 55 6.90 -3.34 1.40
N ALA A 56 6.39 -4.52 1.70
CA ALA A 56 6.42 -5.06 3.06
C ALA A 56 7.85 -5.15 3.60
N THR A 57 8.79 -5.60 2.76
CA THR A 57 10.18 -5.72 3.16
C THR A 57 10.81 -4.35 3.42
N TYR A 58 10.66 -3.42 2.49
CA TYR A 58 11.25 -2.10 2.65
C TYR A 58 10.64 -1.30 3.81
N VAL A 59 9.30 -1.33 3.97
CA VAL A 59 8.66 -0.55 5.04
C VAL A 59 9.02 -1.09 6.43
N ARG A 60 9.18 -2.41 6.56
CA ARG A 60 9.60 -3.02 7.84
C ARG A 60 11.07 -2.76 8.15
N ASN A 61 11.87 -2.37 7.17
CA ASN A 61 13.26 -1.97 7.37
C ASN A 61 13.44 -0.45 7.33
N SER A 62 12.37 0.30 7.36
CA SER A 62 12.38 1.77 7.40
C SER A 62 12.52 2.29 8.84
N ALA A 63 12.57 3.62 8.98
CA ALA A 63 12.64 4.28 10.28
C ALA A 63 11.45 3.94 11.20
N ILE A 64 10.32 3.51 10.64
CA ILE A 64 9.13 3.12 11.42
C ILE A 64 8.90 1.60 11.42
N GLY A 65 9.90 0.81 11.02
CA GLY A 65 9.75 -0.62 10.79
C GLY A 65 9.18 -1.40 11.97
N ASP A 66 9.59 -1.07 13.19
CA ASP A 66 9.10 -1.70 14.42
C ASP A 66 7.67 -1.32 14.79
N LYS A 67 7.10 -0.33 14.12
CA LYS A 67 5.73 0.14 14.32
C LYS A 67 4.77 -0.31 13.21
N VAL A 68 5.27 -0.97 12.19
CA VAL A 68 4.45 -1.53 11.11
C VAL A 68 3.86 -2.85 11.57
N ILE A 69 2.53 -2.97 11.50
CA ILE A 69 1.81 -4.16 11.95
C ILE A 69 1.51 -5.08 10.78
N TYR A 70 1.07 -4.52 9.65
CA TYR A 70 0.66 -5.32 8.50
C TYR A 70 0.65 -4.48 7.23
N PHE A 71 0.96 -5.13 6.12
CA PHE A 71 0.76 -4.60 4.77
C PHE A 71 0.25 -5.73 3.88
N GLY A 72 -0.83 -5.47 3.13
CA GLY A 72 -1.37 -6.48 2.24
C GLY A 72 -2.37 -5.90 1.25
N PRO A 73 -2.64 -6.63 0.16
CA PRO A 73 -3.52 -6.15 -0.90
C PRO A 73 -4.99 -6.27 -0.54
N MET A 74 -5.80 -5.41 -1.16
CA MET A 74 -7.25 -5.51 -1.14
C MET A 74 -7.74 -6.49 -2.20
N GLY A 75 -8.81 -7.23 -1.89
CA GLY A 75 -9.38 -8.20 -2.82
C GLY A 75 -9.90 -7.60 -4.12
N CYS A 76 -10.26 -6.31 -4.14
CA CYS A 76 -10.72 -5.60 -5.33
C CYS A 76 -9.58 -5.25 -6.31
N ARG A 77 -8.33 -5.44 -5.93
CA ARG A 77 -7.13 -5.19 -6.74
C ARG A 77 -6.94 -3.72 -7.12
N THR A 78 -7.41 -2.80 -6.25
CA THR A 78 -7.24 -1.36 -6.47
C THR A 78 -6.35 -0.70 -5.44
N GLY A 79 -5.91 -1.43 -4.42
CA GLY A 79 -5.05 -0.86 -3.39
C GLY A 79 -4.57 -1.86 -2.35
N PHE A 80 -3.96 -1.30 -1.32
CA PHE A 80 -3.37 -2.05 -0.20
C PHE A 80 -3.78 -1.42 1.12
N TYR A 81 -3.75 -2.21 2.19
CA TYR A 81 -3.85 -1.70 3.55
C TYR A 81 -2.47 -1.72 4.22
N LEU A 82 -2.15 -0.63 4.89
CA LEU A 82 -0.97 -0.50 5.75
C LEU A 82 -1.44 -0.15 7.16
N LEU A 83 -1.10 -0.99 8.13
CA LEU A 83 -1.43 -0.78 9.53
C LEU A 83 -0.17 -0.37 10.29
N VAL A 84 -0.24 0.75 11.00
CA VAL A 84 0.89 1.33 11.70
C VAL A 84 0.46 1.74 13.12
N ARG A 85 1.34 1.53 14.10
CA ARG A 85 1.11 1.91 15.49
C ARG A 85 1.89 3.17 15.85
N ASP A 86 1.18 4.15 16.42
CA ASP A 86 1.80 5.31 17.10
C ASP A 86 2.85 6.03 16.25
N VAL A 87 2.46 6.42 15.03
CA VAL A 87 3.27 7.27 14.13
C VAL A 87 2.37 8.34 13.55
N GLU A 88 2.85 9.58 13.52
CA GLU A 88 2.10 10.69 12.92
C GLU A 88 1.81 10.42 11.44
N PRO A 89 0.60 10.72 10.94
CA PRO A 89 0.24 10.46 9.55
C PRO A 89 1.17 11.08 8.51
N THR A 90 1.66 12.29 8.76
CA THR A 90 2.62 12.93 7.85
C THR A 90 3.92 12.14 7.75
N LYS A 91 4.38 11.55 8.85
CA LYS A 91 5.56 10.69 8.87
C LYS A 91 5.31 9.39 8.12
N VAL A 92 4.12 8.80 8.28
CA VAL A 92 3.75 7.58 7.54
C VAL A 92 3.76 7.87 6.03
N ALA A 93 3.19 8.99 5.59
CA ALA A 93 3.19 9.36 4.18
C ALA A 93 4.61 9.55 3.64
N GLU A 94 5.49 10.18 4.41
CA GLU A 94 6.90 10.33 4.06
C GLU A 94 7.57 8.96 3.86
N ILE A 95 7.34 8.02 4.78
CA ILE A 95 7.90 6.68 4.71
C ILE A 95 7.31 5.88 3.55
N VAL A 96 6.01 6.02 3.27
CA VAL A 96 5.37 5.38 2.11
C VAL A 96 6.05 5.85 0.83
N ARG A 97 6.25 7.16 0.69
CA ARG A 97 6.91 7.75 -0.46
C ARG A 97 8.36 7.26 -0.62
N GLU A 98 9.10 7.23 0.48
CA GLU A 98 10.46 6.67 0.52
C GLU A 98 10.48 5.19 0.11
N THR A 99 9.54 4.41 0.63
CA THR A 99 9.44 2.98 0.32
C THR A 99 9.19 2.75 -1.17
N LEU A 100 8.28 3.51 -1.76
CA LEU A 100 8.02 3.44 -3.20
C LEU A 100 9.26 3.82 -4.01
N SER A 101 9.97 4.85 -3.60
CA SER A 101 11.22 5.27 -4.25
C SER A 101 12.29 4.18 -4.19
N LYS A 102 12.38 3.48 -3.07
CA LYS A 102 13.32 2.35 -2.91
C LYS A 102 12.95 1.18 -3.82
N ILE A 103 11.67 0.89 -3.98
CA ILE A 103 11.21 -0.14 -4.93
C ILE A 103 11.63 0.24 -6.35
N ILE A 104 11.37 1.48 -6.74
CA ILE A 104 11.73 1.98 -8.09
C ILE A 104 13.23 1.84 -8.34
N GLY A 105 14.05 2.16 -7.35
CA GLY A 105 15.51 2.09 -7.45
C GLY A 105 16.11 0.73 -7.09
N HIS A 106 15.30 -0.27 -6.80
CA HIS A 106 15.79 -1.57 -6.36
C HIS A 106 16.68 -2.22 -7.42
N ASP A 107 17.89 -2.59 -6.99
CA ASP A 107 18.86 -3.29 -7.82
C ASP A 107 19.12 -4.64 -7.16
N GLY A 108 18.96 -5.72 -7.92
CA GLY A 108 19.08 -7.07 -7.41
C GLY A 108 17.79 -7.87 -7.55
N GLU A 109 17.72 -8.98 -6.84
CA GLU A 109 16.62 -9.89 -6.96
C GLU A 109 15.38 -9.44 -6.18
N MET A 110 14.24 -9.96 -6.59
CA MET A 110 12.97 -9.84 -5.92
C MET A 110 13.05 -10.41 -4.50
N PHE A 111 12.51 -9.68 -3.50
CA PHE A 111 12.45 -10.20 -2.14
C PHE A 111 11.48 -11.37 -2.03
N GLY A 112 11.87 -12.40 -1.26
CA GLY A 112 11.00 -13.54 -0.97
C GLY A 112 10.65 -14.40 -2.17
N ASN A 113 11.53 -14.45 -3.18
CA ASN A 113 11.26 -15.14 -4.45
C ASN A 113 11.64 -16.62 -4.46
N THR A 114 11.78 -17.22 -3.30
CA THR A 114 12.11 -18.65 -3.21
C THR A 114 10.90 -19.47 -2.74
N ARG A 115 10.91 -20.74 -3.11
CA ARG A 115 9.87 -21.67 -2.71
C ARG A 115 9.75 -21.77 -1.18
N LYS A 116 10.84 -21.63 -0.47
CA LYS A 116 10.89 -21.70 0.99
C LYS A 116 10.23 -20.47 1.64
N GLU A 117 10.36 -19.32 1.00
CA GLU A 117 9.91 -18.04 1.56
C GLU A 117 8.47 -17.70 1.20
N CYS A 118 7.94 -18.26 0.13
CA CYS A 118 6.64 -17.86 -0.39
C CYS A 118 5.85 -19.07 -0.91
N GLY A 119 4.55 -19.09 -0.61
CA GLY A 119 3.64 -20.15 -1.04
C GLY A 119 3.36 -20.16 -2.55
N ASN A 120 3.66 -19.06 -3.25
CA ASN A 120 3.47 -18.94 -4.70
C ASN A 120 4.59 -18.10 -5.32
N TYR A 121 5.82 -18.54 -5.12
CA TYR A 121 7.02 -17.76 -5.46
C TYR A 121 7.21 -17.52 -6.97
N LYS A 122 6.53 -18.28 -7.81
CA LYS A 122 6.64 -18.15 -9.28
C LYS A 122 5.80 -16.98 -9.81
N GLU A 123 4.80 -16.52 -9.06
CA GLU A 123 3.96 -15.39 -9.46
C GLU A 123 4.52 -14.07 -8.94
N LEU A 124 5.78 -13.79 -9.26
CA LEU A 124 6.46 -12.55 -8.84
C LEU A 124 7.19 -11.94 -10.05
N SER A 125 7.16 -10.62 -10.12
CA SER A 125 7.87 -9.84 -11.14
C SER A 125 8.36 -8.53 -10.54
N LEU A 126 9.68 -8.36 -10.46
CA LEU A 126 10.26 -7.11 -10.00
C LEU A 126 9.87 -5.95 -10.90
N ASP A 127 9.85 -6.16 -12.21
CA ASP A 127 9.46 -5.12 -13.18
C ASP A 127 8.03 -4.65 -12.95
N ALA A 128 7.11 -5.57 -12.65
CA ALA A 128 5.72 -5.23 -12.34
C ALA A 128 5.62 -4.39 -11.05
N ALA A 129 6.37 -4.76 -10.01
CA ALA A 129 6.40 -4.01 -8.76
C ALA A 129 6.96 -2.60 -8.97
N LYS A 130 8.04 -2.47 -9.73
CA LYS A 130 8.67 -1.17 -10.02
C LYS A 130 7.73 -0.28 -10.85
N ALA A 131 7.05 -0.84 -11.84
CA ALA A 131 6.11 -0.09 -12.67
C ALA A 131 4.93 0.44 -11.84
N GLU A 132 4.40 -0.37 -10.95
CA GLU A 132 3.29 0.05 -10.09
C GLU A 132 3.75 1.11 -9.08
N ALA A 133 4.91 0.95 -8.47
CA ALA A 133 5.47 1.93 -7.55
C ALA A 133 5.71 3.27 -8.24
N LYS A 134 6.25 3.25 -9.45
CA LYS A 134 6.50 4.46 -10.25
C LYS A 134 5.20 5.19 -10.58
N ARG A 135 4.17 4.45 -10.93
CA ARG A 135 2.84 4.99 -11.20
C ARG A 135 2.23 5.62 -9.94
N TYR A 136 2.32 4.92 -8.81
CA TYR A 136 1.63 5.30 -7.58
C TYR A 136 2.33 6.42 -6.81
N VAL A 137 3.66 6.51 -6.83
CA VAL A 137 4.40 7.50 -6.03
C VAL A 137 3.99 8.93 -6.34
N GLU A 138 3.54 9.19 -7.57
CA GLU A 138 3.09 10.52 -7.99
C GLU A 138 1.81 10.97 -7.29
N PHE A 139 1.03 10.02 -6.77
CA PHE A 139 -0.21 10.31 -6.04
C PHE A 139 0.01 10.55 -4.55
N ILE A 140 1.22 10.37 -4.03
CA ILE A 140 1.56 10.62 -2.63
C ILE A 140 2.19 12.00 -2.52
N GLU A 141 1.38 12.99 -2.14
CA GLU A 141 1.82 14.39 -2.05
C GLU A 141 2.72 14.62 -0.84
N GLU A 142 3.81 15.38 -1.03
CA GLU A 142 4.69 15.79 0.06
C GLU A 142 3.98 16.81 0.96
N GLY A 143 4.18 16.67 2.27
CA GLY A 143 3.64 17.59 3.24
C GLY A 143 2.13 17.58 3.41
N LYS A 144 1.45 16.61 2.82
CA LYS A 144 0.01 16.45 2.99
C LYS A 144 -0.32 16.16 4.45
N SER A 145 -1.33 16.85 4.98
CA SER A 145 -1.76 16.69 6.37
C SER A 145 -3.18 16.14 6.50
N ASP A 146 -3.97 16.19 5.44
CA ASP A 146 -5.35 15.67 5.44
C ASP A 146 -5.41 14.38 4.63
N PHE A 147 -5.76 13.29 5.32
CA PHE A 147 -5.86 11.95 4.74
C PHE A 147 -7.30 11.43 4.79
N SER A 148 -8.28 12.33 4.88
CA SER A 148 -9.69 11.98 4.87
C SER A 148 -10.15 11.53 3.48
N TYR A 149 -11.14 10.63 3.46
CA TYR A 149 -11.76 10.27 2.19
C TYR A 149 -12.56 11.44 1.60
N PRO A 150 -12.59 11.57 0.27
CA PRO A 150 -13.48 12.54 -0.36
C PRO A 150 -14.93 12.22 -0.05
N ASN A 151 -15.73 13.23 0.29
CA ASN A 151 -17.17 13.09 0.54
C ASN A 151 -17.53 12.06 1.63
N SER A 152 -16.65 11.91 2.61
CA SER A 152 -16.89 11.04 3.75
C SER A 152 -17.69 11.73 4.85
#